data_f1e49ce48cadb195bffa8bec7f3f33f4
#
_entry.id   f1e49ce48cadb195bffa8bec7f3f33f4
#
_cell.length_a   1.000
_cell.length_b   1.000
_cell.length_c   1.000
_cell.angle_alpha   90.00
_cell.angle_beta   90.00
_cell.angle_gamma   90.00
#
_symmetry.space_group_name_H-M   'P 1'
#
loop_
_entity.id
_entity.type
_entity.pdbx_description
1 polymer ?
#
loop_
_entity_poly.entity_id
_entity_poly.type
_entity_poly.pdbx_seq_one_letter_code
_entity_poly.pdbx_strand_id
1 'polypeptide(L)'
;MHTHIGIFAKHVSRPTPEELFEAVAGYGFNCVQFNAACLGIPSLPDAIDETLWRRAARAARSAGVKVVALSATFNLLDENKVRLADNFRRLELLAQGATVLGTDLVTLCSGTRYQQDMWTYHPGNQSPAAWRDMTDAMQRALNIATVHDVYLGIEPEVANVVSNAQDAARLIAELDSDRIRIIFDPANLYRPPADPRRDGYVITNALLLLGARVAIAHCKDVADPNQAAHHNHSGLYEHVAAGRGILDYGHYVSELKRLVPESVPLILHGLTEEQIPASVSFMHERINEIATLQRSQTSEDL
;
A
#
# COMPACT_ATOMS: atom_id res chain seq x y z
N MET A 1 -15.30 4.81 -12.75
CA MET A 1 -14.36 3.70 -13.02
C MET A 1 -12.98 4.18 -12.61
N HIS A 2 -12.22 3.40 -11.80
CA HIS A 2 -10.86 3.77 -11.42
C HIS A 2 -10.01 3.95 -12.69
N THR A 3 -9.55 5.16 -12.93
CA THR A 3 -8.82 5.54 -14.16
C THR A 3 -7.31 5.62 -13.94
N HIS A 4 -6.87 5.53 -12.69
CA HIS A 4 -5.48 5.65 -12.32
C HIS A 4 -4.92 4.27 -11.97
N ILE A 5 -4.19 3.67 -12.92
CA ILE A 5 -3.39 2.47 -12.67
C ILE A 5 -1.94 2.92 -12.55
N GLY A 6 -1.30 2.51 -11.49
CA GLY A 6 0.07 2.84 -11.17
C GLY A 6 0.86 1.65 -10.66
N ILE A 7 2.06 1.93 -10.21
CA ILE A 7 2.98 0.93 -9.70
C ILE A 7 3.70 1.45 -8.45
N PHE A 8 4.10 0.56 -7.55
CA PHE A 8 5.09 0.91 -6.55
C PHE A 8 6.45 1.05 -7.25
N ALA A 9 6.94 2.27 -7.37
CA ALA A 9 8.08 2.64 -8.23
C ALA A 9 9.36 1.82 -7.98
N LYS A 10 9.52 1.24 -6.78
CA LYS A 10 10.67 0.37 -6.45
C LYS A 10 10.79 -0.89 -7.32
N HIS A 11 9.72 -1.25 -8.04
CA HIS A 11 9.71 -2.38 -8.98
C HIS A 11 10.30 -2.03 -10.36
N VAL A 12 10.59 -0.75 -10.59
CA VAL A 12 11.24 -0.26 -11.81
C VAL A 12 12.56 0.41 -11.39
N SER A 13 13.69 -0.23 -11.71
CA SER A 13 15.02 0.28 -11.31
C SER A 13 15.68 1.03 -12.47
N ARG A 14 16.01 2.29 -12.26
CA ARG A 14 16.72 3.13 -13.25
C ARG A 14 17.76 4.01 -12.55
N PRO A 15 18.85 4.39 -13.26
CA PRO A 15 19.93 5.20 -12.68
C PRO A 15 19.52 6.63 -12.31
N THR A 16 18.55 7.19 -13.02
CA THR A 16 18.11 8.59 -12.84
C THR A 16 16.60 8.70 -12.68
N PRO A 17 16.11 9.75 -11.99
CA PRO A 17 14.67 9.99 -11.89
C PRO A 17 13.97 10.14 -13.23
N GLU A 18 14.62 10.75 -14.21
CA GLU A 18 14.09 10.93 -15.56
C GLU A 18 13.83 9.58 -16.24
N GLU A 19 14.85 8.72 -16.28
CA GLU A 19 14.73 7.37 -16.85
C GLU A 19 13.71 6.51 -16.09
N LEU A 20 13.60 6.68 -14.76
CA LEU A 20 12.62 5.98 -13.95
C LEU A 20 11.19 6.36 -14.38
N PHE A 21 10.88 7.65 -14.42
CA PHE A 21 9.52 8.08 -14.74
C PHE A 21 9.17 7.90 -16.22
N GLU A 22 10.15 7.99 -17.14
CA GLU A 22 9.97 7.61 -18.55
C GLU A 22 9.65 6.11 -18.67
N ALA A 23 10.37 5.24 -17.96
CA ALA A 23 10.08 3.80 -17.97
C ALA A 23 8.70 3.49 -17.38
N VAL A 24 8.32 4.13 -16.26
CA VAL A 24 6.99 4.01 -15.65
C VAL A 24 5.90 4.41 -16.64
N ALA A 25 6.04 5.56 -17.29
CA ALA A 25 5.10 6.01 -18.33
C ALA A 25 5.07 5.07 -19.54
N GLY A 26 6.25 4.51 -19.93
CA GLY A 26 6.38 3.53 -21.01
C GLY A 26 5.63 2.23 -20.76
N TYR A 27 5.43 1.83 -19.50
CA TYR A 27 4.56 0.71 -19.11
C TYR A 27 3.06 1.07 -19.09
N GLY A 28 2.69 2.33 -19.37
CA GLY A 28 1.30 2.80 -19.40
C GLY A 28 0.78 3.28 -18.03
N PHE A 29 1.65 3.42 -17.03
CA PHE A 29 1.24 3.95 -15.72
C PHE A 29 1.17 5.47 -15.72
N ASN A 30 0.15 6.01 -15.05
CA ASN A 30 -0.02 7.45 -14.85
C ASN A 30 0.19 7.91 -13.40
N CYS A 31 0.49 6.98 -12.49
CA CYS A 31 0.81 7.31 -11.10
C CYS A 31 1.74 6.27 -10.46
N VAL A 32 2.38 6.69 -9.36
CA VAL A 32 3.25 5.81 -8.56
C VAL A 32 3.06 6.03 -7.06
N GLN A 33 3.15 4.94 -6.28
CA GLN A 33 3.62 4.99 -4.91
C GLN A 33 5.15 5.04 -4.96
N PHE A 34 5.74 6.05 -4.34
CA PHE A 34 7.17 6.31 -4.45
C PHE A 34 7.94 5.85 -3.19
N ASN A 35 9.22 5.58 -3.35
CA ASN A 35 10.13 5.30 -2.24
C ASN A 35 11.45 6.03 -2.49
N ALA A 36 12.06 6.59 -1.43
CA ALA A 36 13.32 7.31 -1.54
C ALA A 36 14.45 6.45 -2.15
N ALA A 37 14.41 5.12 -1.98
CA ALA A 37 15.36 4.21 -2.59
C ALA A 37 15.40 4.28 -4.13
N CYS A 38 14.30 4.72 -4.76
CA CYS A 38 14.27 4.96 -6.20
C CYS A 38 15.19 6.12 -6.65
N LEU A 39 15.70 6.92 -5.71
CA LEU A 39 16.69 7.98 -5.96
C LEU A 39 18.11 7.54 -5.66
N GLY A 40 18.36 6.26 -5.39
CA GLY A 40 19.68 5.75 -5.01
C GLY A 40 20.11 6.11 -3.58
N ILE A 41 19.16 6.51 -2.71
CA ILE A 41 19.37 6.83 -1.29
C ILE A 41 18.62 5.83 -0.40
N PRO A 42 18.88 5.76 0.91
CA PRO A 42 18.12 4.89 1.80
C PRO A 42 16.61 5.19 1.77
N SER A 43 15.75 4.16 1.93
CA SER A 43 14.29 4.33 2.04
C SER A 43 13.87 5.28 3.17
N LEU A 44 14.65 5.30 4.24
CA LEU A 44 14.55 6.22 5.37
C LEU A 44 15.84 7.06 5.41
N PRO A 45 15.91 8.17 4.67
CA PRO A 45 17.14 8.97 4.55
C PRO A 45 17.39 9.81 5.82
N ASP A 46 18.67 10.09 6.09
CA ASP A 46 19.06 10.94 7.22
C ASP A 46 18.98 12.44 6.90
N ALA A 47 18.84 12.79 5.62
CA ALA A 47 18.67 14.16 5.14
C ALA A 47 17.91 14.17 3.81
N ILE A 48 17.29 15.30 3.50
CA ILE A 48 16.67 15.58 2.19
C ILE A 48 17.61 16.45 1.37
N ASP A 49 18.08 15.91 0.24
CA ASP A 49 18.66 16.73 -0.82
C ASP A 49 17.53 17.35 -1.66
N GLU A 50 17.18 18.58 -1.35
CA GLU A 50 16.08 19.27 -2.01
C GLU A 50 16.26 19.36 -3.53
N THR A 51 17.49 19.45 -4.03
CA THR A 51 17.79 19.50 -5.46
C THR A 51 17.42 18.19 -6.14
N LEU A 52 17.80 17.05 -5.56
CA LEU A 52 17.47 15.72 -6.05
C LEU A 52 15.95 15.49 -6.02
N TRP A 53 15.29 15.84 -4.92
CA TRP A 53 13.84 15.66 -4.77
C TRP A 53 13.04 16.53 -5.74
N ARG A 54 13.43 17.79 -5.92
CA ARG A 54 12.82 18.67 -6.94
C ARG A 54 13.07 18.16 -8.37
N ARG A 55 14.23 17.57 -8.63
CA ARG A 55 14.54 16.90 -9.90
C ARG A 55 13.58 15.74 -10.15
N ALA A 56 13.37 14.85 -9.16
CA ALA A 56 12.42 13.75 -9.24
C ALA A 56 10.98 14.25 -9.48
N ALA A 57 10.55 15.29 -8.76
CA ALA A 57 9.24 15.90 -8.95
C ALA A 57 9.05 16.49 -10.36
N ARG A 58 10.10 17.10 -10.95
CA ARG A 58 10.04 17.58 -12.34
C ARG A 58 10.00 16.42 -13.33
N ALA A 59 10.81 15.39 -13.14
CA ALA A 59 10.82 14.20 -13.99
C ALA A 59 9.44 13.52 -14.02
N ALA A 60 8.82 13.34 -12.85
CA ALA A 60 7.47 12.78 -12.75
C ALA A 60 6.45 13.60 -13.57
N ARG A 61 6.44 14.93 -13.38
CA ARG A 61 5.55 15.83 -14.13
C ARG A 61 5.80 15.79 -15.63
N SER A 62 7.07 15.79 -16.06
CA SER A 62 7.44 15.74 -17.48
C SER A 62 7.00 14.44 -18.16
N ALA A 63 7.03 13.32 -17.43
CA ALA A 63 6.54 12.03 -17.89
C ALA A 63 5.02 11.85 -17.76
N GLY A 64 4.29 12.83 -17.22
CA GLY A 64 2.84 12.73 -17.00
C GLY A 64 2.48 11.76 -15.87
N VAL A 65 3.40 11.45 -14.95
CA VAL A 65 3.22 10.50 -13.85
C VAL A 65 3.01 11.27 -12.54
N LYS A 66 1.92 10.97 -11.82
CA LYS A 66 1.63 11.56 -10.51
C LYS A 66 2.26 10.70 -9.40
N VAL A 67 2.97 11.31 -8.46
CA VAL A 67 3.34 10.66 -7.21
C VAL A 67 2.13 10.74 -6.28
N VAL A 68 1.51 9.59 -5.96
CA VAL A 68 0.28 9.52 -5.15
C VAL A 68 0.54 9.22 -3.69
N ALA A 69 1.71 8.69 -3.35
CA ALA A 69 2.16 8.50 -1.98
C ALA A 69 3.68 8.33 -1.92
N LEU A 70 4.25 8.64 -0.75
CA LEU A 70 5.64 8.37 -0.40
C LEU A 70 5.70 7.32 0.73
N SER A 71 6.44 6.25 0.50
CA SER A 71 6.64 5.20 1.50
C SER A 71 7.64 5.64 2.58
N ALA A 72 7.24 5.54 3.85
CA ALA A 72 8.06 5.86 5.03
C ALA A 72 8.00 4.72 6.08
N THR A 73 7.83 3.50 5.63
CA THR A 73 7.56 2.34 6.47
C THR A 73 8.77 1.94 7.32
N PHE A 74 8.55 1.80 8.63
CA PHE A 74 9.48 1.24 9.61
C PHE A 74 8.71 0.55 10.74
N ASN A 75 9.39 -0.24 11.56
CA ASN A 75 8.75 -0.92 12.68
C ASN A 75 8.41 0.08 13.81
N LEU A 76 7.12 0.38 14.02
CA LEU A 76 6.65 1.26 15.10
C LEU A 76 6.85 0.67 16.51
N LEU A 77 7.05 -0.65 16.60
CA LEU A 77 7.33 -1.37 17.85
C LEU A 77 8.80 -1.73 18.01
N ASP A 78 9.70 -0.97 17.38
CA ASP A 78 11.13 -1.18 17.60
C ASP A 78 11.52 -0.98 19.07
N GLU A 79 12.10 -2.02 19.69
CA GLU A 79 12.53 -1.99 21.09
C GLU A 79 13.79 -1.14 21.29
N ASN A 80 14.59 -0.94 20.25
CA ASN A 80 15.70 -0.01 20.27
C ASN A 80 15.18 1.43 20.18
N LYS A 81 15.08 2.09 21.33
CA LYS A 81 14.51 3.43 21.46
C LYS A 81 15.29 4.52 20.70
N VAL A 82 16.60 4.33 20.52
CA VAL A 82 17.43 5.27 19.71
C VAL A 82 17.06 5.12 18.25
N ARG A 83 17.04 3.89 17.71
CA ARG A 83 16.65 3.62 16.32
C ARG A 83 15.20 4.06 16.06
N LEU A 84 14.29 3.82 17.00
CA LEU A 84 12.90 4.28 16.88
C LEU A 84 12.81 5.82 16.83
N ALA A 85 13.56 6.51 17.69
CA ALA A 85 13.61 7.98 17.67
C ALA A 85 14.16 8.53 16.35
N ASP A 86 15.24 7.93 15.82
CA ASP A 86 15.81 8.28 14.52
C ASP A 86 14.84 8.01 13.37
N ASN A 87 14.08 6.92 13.42
CA ASN A 87 13.07 6.64 12.39
C ASN A 87 11.92 7.65 12.41
N PHE A 88 11.51 8.16 13.57
CA PHE A 88 10.56 9.28 13.63
C PHE A 88 11.13 10.59 13.04
N ARG A 89 12.41 10.88 13.28
CA ARG A 89 13.07 12.03 12.63
C ARG A 89 13.10 11.85 11.10
N ARG A 90 13.37 10.63 10.61
CA ARG A 90 13.34 10.31 9.18
C ARG A 90 11.92 10.38 8.61
N LEU A 91 10.89 9.98 9.37
CA LEU A 91 9.50 10.18 8.98
C LEU A 91 9.18 11.67 8.77
N GLU A 92 9.67 12.53 9.67
CA GLU A 92 9.50 13.98 9.52
C GLU A 92 10.17 14.52 8.24
N LEU A 93 11.39 14.07 7.93
CA LEU A 93 12.07 14.40 6.67
C LEU A 93 11.27 13.89 5.44
N LEU A 94 10.72 12.69 5.50
CA LEU A 94 9.91 12.15 4.42
C LEU A 94 8.57 12.89 4.27
N ALA A 95 7.95 13.35 5.35
CA ALA A 95 6.77 14.20 5.28
C ALA A 95 7.06 15.54 4.55
N GLN A 96 8.22 16.14 4.82
CA GLN A 96 8.70 17.31 4.05
C GLN A 96 8.94 16.95 2.58
N GLY A 97 9.61 15.81 2.32
CA GLY A 97 9.88 15.32 0.97
C GLY A 97 8.62 15.01 0.16
N ALA A 98 7.57 14.52 0.82
CA ALA A 98 6.28 14.27 0.18
C ALA A 98 5.70 15.54 -0.46
N THR A 99 5.72 16.66 0.27
CA THR A 99 5.30 17.97 -0.24
C THR A 99 6.11 18.40 -1.46
N VAL A 100 7.44 18.17 -1.46
CA VAL A 100 8.31 18.48 -2.61
C VAL A 100 7.95 17.65 -3.83
N LEU A 101 7.60 16.37 -3.64
CA LEU A 101 7.15 15.46 -4.70
C LEU A 101 5.73 15.76 -5.19
N GLY A 102 4.96 16.57 -4.46
CA GLY A 102 3.59 16.95 -4.80
C GLY A 102 2.56 15.90 -4.36
N THR A 103 2.85 15.15 -3.30
CA THR A 103 1.90 14.26 -2.62
C THR A 103 1.75 14.67 -1.16
N ASP A 104 0.58 14.43 -0.61
CA ASP A 104 0.23 14.64 0.80
C ASP A 104 0.05 13.32 1.56
N LEU A 105 0.34 12.16 0.94
CA LEU A 105 0.17 10.85 1.55
C LEU A 105 1.51 10.18 1.83
N VAL A 106 1.75 9.84 3.11
CA VAL A 106 2.93 9.11 3.57
C VAL A 106 2.48 7.75 4.11
N THR A 107 3.05 6.64 3.61
CA THR A 107 2.58 5.30 3.99
C THR A 107 3.39 4.71 5.13
N LEU A 108 2.70 4.05 6.05
CA LEU A 108 3.24 3.34 7.21
C LEU A 108 2.59 1.97 7.38
N CYS A 109 3.29 1.08 8.13
CA CYS A 109 2.71 -0.11 8.74
C CYS A 109 2.69 0.05 10.26
N SER A 110 1.89 -0.77 10.94
CA SER A 110 1.74 -0.67 12.40
C SER A 110 2.87 -1.33 13.20
N GLY A 111 3.73 -2.11 12.53
CA GLY A 111 4.87 -2.79 13.15
C GLY A 111 4.55 -4.09 13.86
N THR A 112 5.59 -4.77 14.31
CA THR A 112 5.57 -6.09 14.93
C THR A 112 6.52 -6.17 16.13
N ARG A 113 6.25 -7.08 17.05
CA ARG A 113 7.16 -7.46 18.14
C ARG A 113 8.37 -8.28 17.67
N TYR A 114 8.38 -8.72 16.41
CA TYR A 114 9.54 -9.39 15.84
C TYR A 114 10.60 -8.37 15.43
N GLN A 115 11.72 -8.35 16.15
CA GLN A 115 12.68 -7.24 16.03
C GLN A 115 13.67 -7.38 14.86
N GLN A 116 13.79 -8.57 14.28
CA GLN A 116 14.75 -8.85 13.19
C GLN A 116 14.18 -8.47 11.81
N ASP A 117 12.86 -8.57 11.66
CA ASP A 117 12.17 -8.28 10.41
C ASP A 117 10.72 -7.85 10.68
N MET A 118 10.35 -6.65 10.22
CA MET A 118 9.01 -6.09 10.43
C MET A 118 7.90 -6.79 9.64
N TRP A 119 8.24 -7.67 8.73
CA TRP A 119 7.31 -8.44 7.91
C TRP A 119 7.07 -9.85 8.45
N THR A 120 7.67 -10.18 9.57
CA THR A 120 7.49 -11.46 10.26
C THR A 120 6.50 -11.34 11.40
N TYR A 121 5.51 -12.24 11.42
CA TYR A 121 4.52 -12.32 12.49
C TYR A 121 5.16 -12.69 13.84
N HIS A 122 4.65 -12.08 14.90
CA HIS A 122 4.98 -12.43 16.28
C HIS A 122 3.71 -12.58 17.13
N PRO A 123 3.56 -13.66 17.94
CA PRO A 123 2.35 -13.86 18.78
C PRO A 123 2.07 -12.69 19.74
N GLY A 124 3.11 -12.03 20.21
CA GLY A 124 3.01 -10.86 21.07
C GLY A 124 2.31 -9.64 20.42
N ASN A 125 2.12 -9.63 19.11
CA ASN A 125 1.40 -8.56 18.41
C ASN A 125 -0.07 -8.44 18.87
N GLN A 126 -0.68 -9.55 19.29
CA GLN A 126 -2.07 -9.59 19.77
C GLN A 126 -2.23 -9.16 21.24
N SER A 127 -1.12 -8.81 21.93
CA SER A 127 -1.19 -8.40 23.32
C SER A 127 -1.75 -6.97 23.48
N PRO A 128 -2.48 -6.69 24.57
CA PRO A 128 -2.89 -5.31 24.89
C PRO A 128 -1.71 -4.33 25.03
N ALA A 129 -0.53 -4.82 25.40
CA ALA A 129 0.69 -4.01 25.48
C ALA A 129 1.19 -3.61 24.09
N ALA A 130 1.19 -4.54 23.12
CA ALA A 130 1.58 -4.21 21.75
C ALA A 130 0.62 -3.19 21.13
N TRP A 131 -0.68 -3.32 21.39
CA TRP A 131 -1.67 -2.35 20.92
C TRP A 131 -1.41 -0.95 21.51
N ARG A 132 -1.19 -0.81 22.81
CA ARG A 132 -0.86 0.49 23.44
C ARG A 132 0.40 1.10 22.87
N ASP A 133 1.50 0.31 22.80
CA ASP A 133 2.77 0.81 22.30
C ASP A 133 2.66 1.27 20.83
N MET A 134 1.87 0.54 20.02
CA MET A 134 1.59 0.89 18.62
C MET A 134 0.74 2.18 18.53
N THR A 135 -0.32 2.31 19.34
CA THR A 135 -1.15 3.53 19.36
C THR A 135 -0.37 4.76 19.80
N ASP A 136 0.50 4.62 20.80
CA ASP A 136 1.38 5.73 21.26
C ASP A 136 2.36 6.14 20.14
N ALA A 137 2.96 5.16 19.46
CA ALA A 137 3.84 5.42 18.32
C ALA A 137 3.08 6.05 17.13
N MET A 138 1.86 5.59 16.85
CA MET A 138 1.01 6.14 15.80
C MET A 138 0.56 7.57 16.13
N GLN A 139 0.25 7.88 17.39
CA GLN A 139 -0.05 9.24 17.81
C GLN A 139 1.14 10.19 17.57
N ARG A 140 2.37 9.70 17.82
CA ARG A 140 3.58 10.47 17.49
C ARG A 140 3.72 10.71 15.99
N ALA A 141 3.44 9.71 15.15
CA ALA A 141 3.42 9.88 13.70
C ALA A 141 2.34 10.88 13.24
N LEU A 142 1.15 10.85 13.85
CA LEU A 142 0.07 11.81 13.59
C LEU A 142 0.46 13.25 13.92
N ASN A 143 1.21 13.48 14.99
CA ASN A 143 1.71 14.81 15.33
C ASN A 143 2.64 15.35 14.21
N ILE A 144 3.52 14.49 13.67
CA ILE A 144 4.36 14.83 12.51
C ILE A 144 3.49 15.13 11.29
N ALA A 145 2.53 14.27 10.98
CA ALA A 145 1.61 14.45 9.86
C ALA A 145 0.83 15.76 9.95
N THR A 146 0.44 16.15 11.15
CA THR A 146 -0.27 17.41 11.40
C THR A 146 0.62 18.62 11.13
N VAL A 147 1.88 18.60 11.59
CA VAL A 147 2.84 19.69 11.40
C VAL A 147 3.15 19.92 9.92
N HIS A 148 3.24 18.83 9.14
CA HIS A 148 3.63 18.88 7.72
C HIS A 148 2.45 18.83 6.74
N ASP A 149 1.22 18.88 7.26
CA ASP A 149 -0.02 18.84 6.47
C ASP A 149 -0.11 17.63 5.52
N VAL A 150 0.27 16.44 6.01
CA VAL A 150 0.18 15.18 5.27
C VAL A 150 -0.80 14.21 5.94
N TYR A 151 -1.23 13.21 5.20
CA TYR A 151 -2.00 12.08 5.67
C TYR A 151 -1.08 10.88 5.92
N LEU A 152 -1.45 10.02 6.86
CA LEU A 152 -0.82 8.73 7.10
C LEU A 152 -1.64 7.62 6.46
N GLY A 153 -1.09 6.97 5.45
CA GLY A 153 -1.67 5.78 4.83
C GLY A 153 -1.24 4.52 5.58
N ILE A 154 -2.12 3.94 6.38
CA ILE A 154 -1.83 2.74 7.14
C ILE A 154 -2.22 1.52 6.33
N GLU A 155 -1.27 0.61 6.14
CA GLU A 155 -1.50 -0.68 5.49
C GLU A 155 -1.73 -1.75 6.56
N PRO A 156 -2.95 -2.34 6.67
CA PRO A 156 -3.18 -3.53 7.46
C PRO A 156 -2.35 -4.69 6.89
N GLU A 157 -1.55 -5.34 7.76
CA GLU A 157 -0.62 -6.39 7.35
C GLU A 157 -0.70 -7.53 8.35
N VAL A 158 -0.99 -8.75 7.89
CA VAL A 158 -1.20 -9.94 8.74
C VAL A 158 -0.04 -10.24 9.70
N ALA A 159 1.16 -9.78 9.39
CA ALA A 159 2.33 -9.91 10.25
C ALA A 159 2.44 -8.81 11.33
N ASN A 160 1.61 -7.77 11.26
CA ASN A 160 1.71 -6.59 12.12
C ASN A 160 0.63 -6.57 13.23
N VAL A 161 0.64 -5.53 14.09
CA VAL A 161 -0.36 -5.34 15.17
C VAL A 161 -1.73 -5.03 14.57
N VAL A 162 -1.81 -4.11 13.61
CA VAL A 162 -3.02 -3.89 12.80
C VAL A 162 -3.01 -4.90 11.66
N SER A 163 -3.61 -6.04 11.90
CA SER A 163 -3.47 -7.24 11.06
C SER A 163 -4.68 -7.53 10.17
N ASN A 164 -5.75 -6.75 10.32
CA ASN A 164 -7.02 -6.96 9.61
C ASN A 164 -7.84 -5.66 9.59
N ALA A 165 -8.98 -5.70 8.92
CA ALA A 165 -9.86 -4.54 8.76
C ALA A 165 -10.48 -4.07 10.10
N GLN A 166 -10.79 -4.97 11.02
CA GLN A 166 -11.36 -4.65 12.32
C GLN A 166 -10.34 -3.91 13.19
N ASP A 167 -9.09 -4.36 13.20
CA ASP A 167 -7.98 -3.66 13.88
C ASP A 167 -7.77 -2.27 13.30
N ALA A 168 -7.81 -2.13 11.97
CA ALA A 168 -7.70 -0.83 11.30
C ALA A 168 -8.85 0.12 11.65
N ALA A 169 -10.09 -0.38 11.64
CA ALA A 169 -11.26 0.40 12.04
C ALA A 169 -11.18 0.82 13.52
N ARG A 170 -10.71 -0.08 14.40
CA ARG A 170 -10.46 0.21 15.80
C ARG A 170 -9.40 1.32 15.96
N LEU A 171 -8.27 1.23 15.24
CA LEU A 171 -7.22 2.24 15.26
C LEU A 171 -7.75 3.62 14.84
N ILE A 172 -8.53 3.69 13.75
CA ILE A 172 -9.15 4.92 13.28
C ILE A 172 -10.06 5.52 14.35
N ALA A 173 -10.88 4.70 15.00
CA ALA A 173 -11.80 5.14 16.04
C ALA A 173 -11.08 5.62 17.31
N GLU A 174 -10.03 4.92 17.75
CA GLU A 174 -9.28 5.27 18.97
C GLU A 174 -8.44 6.54 18.79
N LEU A 175 -7.86 6.76 17.61
CA LEU A 175 -7.03 7.95 17.34
C LEU A 175 -7.86 9.17 16.92
N ASP A 176 -9.11 8.97 16.50
CA ASP A 176 -10.09 10.01 16.12
C ASP A 176 -9.48 11.12 15.24
N SER A 177 -8.77 10.72 14.18
CA SER A 177 -8.06 11.64 13.31
C SER A 177 -8.48 11.50 11.85
N ASP A 178 -8.78 12.63 11.23
CA ASP A 178 -9.05 12.69 9.79
C ASP A 178 -7.79 12.52 8.93
N ARG A 179 -6.61 12.52 9.53
CA ARG A 179 -5.34 12.32 8.81
C ARG A 179 -4.98 10.86 8.60
N ILE A 180 -5.75 9.91 9.14
CA ILE A 180 -5.54 8.48 8.85
C ILE A 180 -6.27 8.10 7.58
N ARG A 181 -5.54 7.48 6.66
CA ARG A 181 -6.02 6.84 5.44
C ARG A 181 -5.61 5.37 5.45
N ILE A 182 -6.22 4.59 4.57
CA ILE A 182 -5.93 3.17 4.42
C ILE A 182 -5.24 2.92 3.09
N ILE A 183 -4.17 2.15 3.12
CA ILE A 183 -3.61 1.46 1.97
C ILE A 183 -4.23 0.06 1.98
N PHE A 184 -5.14 -0.16 1.05
CA PHE A 184 -5.91 -1.40 1.01
C PHE A 184 -5.19 -2.42 0.14
N ASP A 185 -4.69 -3.49 0.74
CA ASP A 185 -4.06 -4.61 0.04
C ASP A 185 -4.86 -5.89 0.30
N PRO A 186 -5.56 -6.44 -0.70
CA PRO A 186 -6.40 -7.62 -0.50
C PRO A 186 -5.56 -8.86 -0.13
N ALA A 187 -4.33 -8.99 -0.62
CA ALA A 187 -3.46 -10.12 -0.32
C ALA A 187 -3.05 -10.15 1.17
N ASN A 188 -2.96 -8.98 1.81
CA ASN A 188 -2.62 -8.85 3.23
C ASN A 188 -3.79 -9.16 4.19
N LEU A 189 -5.00 -9.42 3.68
CA LEU A 189 -6.18 -9.71 4.50
C LEU A 189 -6.38 -11.20 4.75
N TYR A 190 -5.78 -12.07 3.92
CA TYR A 190 -5.99 -13.50 4.01
C TYR A 190 -4.93 -14.17 4.87
N ARG A 191 -5.42 -15.03 5.78
CA ARG A 191 -4.62 -15.90 6.62
C ARG A 191 -5.20 -17.31 6.57
N PRO A 192 -4.40 -18.36 6.41
CA PRO A 192 -4.91 -19.71 6.51
C PRO A 192 -5.69 -19.93 7.83
N PRO A 193 -6.85 -20.64 7.81
CA PRO A 193 -7.38 -21.44 6.71
C PRO A 193 -8.32 -20.69 5.73
N ALA A 194 -8.50 -19.35 5.83
CA ALA A 194 -9.36 -18.62 4.91
C ALA A 194 -8.84 -18.76 3.47
N ASP A 195 -9.66 -19.21 2.54
CA ASP A 195 -9.30 -19.45 1.15
C ASP A 195 -9.77 -18.27 0.28
N PRO A 196 -8.84 -17.50 -0.32
CA PRO A 196 -9.19 -16.36 -1.17
C PRO A 196 -10.18 -16.66 -2.32
N ARG A 197 -10.23 -17.92 -2.78
CA ARG A 197 -11.17 -18.35 -3.84
C ARG A 197 -12.61 -18.50 -3.37
N ARG A 198 -12.84 -18.63 -2.07
CA ARG A 198 -14.15 -18.94 -1.46
C ARG A 198 -14.62 -17.88 -0.49
N ASP A 199 -13.68 -17.19 0.13
CA ASP A 199 -13.93 -16.27 1.24
C ASP A 199 -13.93 -14.82 0.77
N GLY A 200 -14.55 -14.51 -0.38
CA GLY A 200 -14.68 -13.16 -0.94
C GLY A 200 -15.30 -12.16 0.04
N TYR A 201 -16.12 -12.63 0.99
CA TYR A 201 -16.67 -11.81 2.06
C TYR A 201 -15.59 -11.10 2.91
N VAL A 202 -14.35 -11.59 2.95
CA VAL A 202 -13.24 -10.94 3.64
C VAL A 202 -12.97 -9.57 3.01
N ILE A 203 -12.89 -9.49 1.67
CA ILE A 203 -12.71 -8.24 0.93
C ILE A 203 -13.93 -7.33 1.12
N THR A 204 -15.15 -7.87 0.94
CA THR A 204 -16.40 -7.11 1.09
C THR A 204 -16.50 -6.48 2.48
N ASN A 205 -16.31 -7.27 3.53
CA ASN A 205 -16.40 -6.78 4.91
C ASN A 205 -15.32 -5.74 5.22
N ALA A 206 -14.10 -5.94 4.72
CA ALA A 206 -13.02 -4.98 4.90
C ALA A 206 -13.34 -3.65 4.21
N LEU A 207 -13.86 -3.67 2.99
CA LEU A 207 -14.22 -2.45 2.25
C LEU A 207 -15.49 -1.77 2.81
N LEU A 208 -16.44 -2.51 3.38
CA LEU A 208 -17.57 -1.93 4.11
C LEU A 208 -17.10 -1.14 5.34
N LEU A 209 -16.07 -1.60 6.04
CA LEU A 209 -15.51 -0.93 7.21
C LEU A 209 -14.61 0.24 6.84
N LEU A 210 -13.81 0.11 5.80
CA LEU A 210 -12.66 0.98 5.53
C LEU A 210 -12.77 1.79 4.23
N GLY A 211 -13.70 1.44 3.33
CA GLY A 211 -13.73 1.96 1.94
C GLY A 211 -13.70 3.49 1.84
N ALA A 212 -14.40 4.19 2.74
CA ALA A 212 -14.40 5.65 2.78
C ALA A 212 -13.03 6.27 3.18
N ARG A 213 -12.14 5.49 3.76
CA ARG A 213 -10.78 5.91 4.19
C ARG A 213 -9.68 5.39 3.26
N VAL A 214 -10.01 4.56 2.27
CA VAL A 214 -9.03 4.05 1.30
C VAL A 214 -8.46 5.19 0.46
N ALA A 215 -7.15 5.31 0.43
CA ALA A 215 -6.43 6.29 -0.39
C ALA A 215 -5.65 5.63 -1.53
N ILE A 216 -5.27 4.38 -1.37
CA ILE A 216 -4.62 3.54 -2.38
C ILE A 216 -5.19 2.13 -2.27
N ALA A 217 -5.43 1.48 -3.39
CA ALA A 217 -5.74 0.05 -3.47
C ALA A 217 -4.57 -0.67 -4.14
N HIS A 218 -3.89 -1.56 -3.41
CA HIS A 218 -2.82 -2.38 -3.94
C HIS A 218 -3.37 -3.52 -4.80
N CYS A 219 -2.66 -3.82 -5.88
CA CYS A 219 -2.92 -4.94 -6.76
C CYS A 219 -1.78 -5.95 -6.60
N LYS A 220 -1.93 -6.82 -5.62
CA LYS A 220 -1.05 -7.92 -5.27
C LYS A 220 -1.89 -9.19 -5.11
N ASP A 221 -1.34 -10.36 -5.36
CA ASP A 221 -2.07 -11.62 -5.35
C ASP A 221 -1.46 -12.59 -4.33
N VAL A 222 -2.15 -13.69 -4.10
CA VAL A 222 -1.81 -14.74 -3.14
C VAL A 222 -1.53 -16.02 -3.91
N ALA A 223 -0.36 -16.62 -3.72
CA ALA A 223 0.02 -17.88 -4.36
C ALA A 223 -0.93 -19.01 -3.96
N ASP A 224 -1.20 -19.92 -4.90
CA ASP A 224 -1.94 -21.15 -4.58
C ASP A 224 -1.07 -22.06 -3.69
N PRO A 225 -1.45 -22.33 -2.45
CA PRO A 225 -0.67 -23.15 -1.54
C PRO A 225 -0.50 -24.60 -2.04
N ASN A 226 -1.36 -25.04 -2.98
CA ASN A 226 -1.25 -26.38 -3.57
C ASN A 226 -0.22 -26.43 -4.72
N GLN A 227 0.18 -25.28 -5.26
CA GLN A 227 1.15 -25.14 -6.35
C GLN A 227 2.48 -24.52 -5.88
N ALA A 228 2.48 -23.86 -4.76
CA ALA A 228 3.68 -23.20 -4.23
C ALA A 228 4.69 -24.24 -3.75
N ALA A 229 5.89 -24.23 -4.35
CA ALA A 229 7.03 -25.01 -3.87
C ALA A 229 7.59 -24.48 -2.52
N HIS A 230 7.01 -23.44 -2.00
CA HIS A 230 7.49 -22.69 -0.83
C HIS A 230 6.36 -22.48 0.19
N HIS A 231 6.37 -23.30 1.23
CA HIS A 231 5.66 -22.94 2.45
C HIS A 231 6.45 -21.80 3.11
N ASN A 232 5.86 -20.63 3.15
CA ASN A 232 6.38 -19.54 3.96
C ASN A 232 6.43 -20.03 5.41
N HIS A 233 7.63 -20.02 6.03
CA HIS A 233 7.85 -20.51 7.39
C HIS A 233 7.03 -19.76 8.45
N SER A 234 6.41 -18.63 8.09
CA SER A 234 5.54 -17.84 8.95
C SER A 234 4.11 -18.39 9.07
N GLY A 235 3.72 -19.40 8.29
CA GLY A 235 2.33 -19.91 8.21
C GLY A 235 1.37 -18.95 7.51
N LEU A 236 1.87 -17.96 6.79
CA LEU A 236 1.13 -17.01 5.98
C LEU A 236 1.18 -17.41 4.50
N TYR A 237 0.30 -16.85 3.69
CA TYR A 237 0.35 -17.01 2.25
C TYR A 237 1.57 -16.31 1.64
N GLU A 238 2.15 -16.91 0.59
CA GLU A 238 3.13 -16.24 -0.25
C GLU A 238 2.42 -15.23 -1.15
N HIS A 239 3.02 -14.05 -1.31
CA HIS A 239 2.50 -13.01 -2.18
C HIS A 239 3.14 -13.10 -3.57
N VAL A 240 2.31 -12.91 -4.59
CA VAL A 240 2.72 -12.94 -6.01
C VAL A 240 2.12 -11.76 -6.77
N ALA A 241 2.57 -11.55 -8.00
CA ALA A 241 2.05 -10.52 -8.87
C ALA A 241 0.55 -10.71 -9.17
N ALA A 242 -0.17 -9.60 -9.34
CA ALA A 242 -1.58 -9.60 -9.72
C ALA A 242 -1.83 -10.47 -10.98
N GLY A 243 -2.79 -11.38 -10.88
CA GLY A 243 -3.13 -12.35 -11.92
C GLY A 243 -2.27 -13.61 -11.94
N ARG A 244 -1.38 -13.79 -10.95
CA ARG A 244 -0.57 -15.01 -10.80
C ARG A 244 -0.95 -15.85 -9.59
N GLY A 245 -1.97 -15.45 -8.87
CA GLY A 245 -2.44 -16.12 -7.67
C GLY A 245 -3.88 -16.58 -7.76
N ILE A 246 -4.52 -16.60 -6.62
CA ILE A 246 -5.86 -17.18 -6.41
C ILE A 246 -6.89 -16.17 -5.88
N LEU A 247 -6.54 -14.89 -5.76
CA LEU A 247 -7.51 -13.87 -5.39
C LEU A 247 -8.58 -13.72 -6.48
N ASP A 248 -9.84 -13.62 -6.06
CA ASP A 248 -10.93 -13.27 -6.97
C ASP A 248 -10.87 -11.78 -7.32
N TYR A 249 -10.12 -11.45 -8.36
CA TYR A 249 -9.97 -10.09 -8.84
C TYR A 249 -11.24 -9.51 -9.47
N GLY A 250 -12.12 -10.36 -9.99
CA GLY A 250 -13.45 -9.92 -10.45
C GLY A 250 -14.26 -9.36 -9.28
N HIS A 251 -14.31 -10.11 -8.19
CA HIS A 251 -14.96 -9.68 -6.95
C HIS A 251 -14.26 -8.42 -6.36
N TYR A 252 -12.92 -8.44 -6.26
CA TYR A 252 -12.17 -7.31 -5.72
C TYR A 252 -12.42 -5.99 -6.46
N VAL A 253 -12.31 -5.99 -7.80
CA VAL A 253 -12.54 -4.78 -8.61
C VAL A 253 -14.00 -4.33 -8.55
N SER A 254 -14.95 -5.27 -8.49
CA SER A 254 -16.38 -4.96 -8.31
C SER A 254 -16.65 -4.26 -6.98
N GLU A 255 -16.08 -4.78 -5.87
CA GLU A 255 -16.26 -4.21 -4.55
C GLU A 255 -15.55 -2.85 -4.39
N LEU A 256 -14.36 -2.69 -4.97
CA LEU A 256 -13.68 -1.38 -5.04
C LEU A 256 -14.59 -0.34 -5.73
N LYS A 257 -15.15 -0.69 -6.88
CA LYS A 257 -16.04 0.23 -7.62
C LYS A 257 -17.28 0.60 -6.83
N ARG A 258 -17.81 -0.32 -6.01
CA ARG A 258 -19.03 -0.12 -5.22
C ARG A 258 -18.78 0.70 -3.96
N LEU A 259 -17.62 0.53 -3.29
CA LEU A 259 -17.39 0.97 -1.92
C LEU A 259 -16.27 1.98 -1.75
N VAL A 260 -15.48 2.22 -2.78
CA VAL A 260 -14.31 3.10 -2.73
C VAL A 260 -14.44 4.22 -3.76
N PRO A 261 -14.03 5.47 -3.45
CA PRO A 261 -14.08 6.56 -4.42
C PRO A 261 -13.32 6.24 -5.71
N GLU A 262 -13.89 6.57 -6.86
CA GLU A 262 -13.29 6.30 -8.19
C GLU A 262 -11.92 6.95 -8.41
N SER A 263 -11.61 7.99 -7.65
CA SER A 263 -10.32 8.69 -7.69
C SER A 263 -9.16 7.93 -7.03
N VAL A 264 -9.47 6.88 -6.27
CA VAL A 264 -8.44 6.06 -5.60
C VAL A 264 -7.64 5.27 -6.63
N PRO A 265 -6.29 5.41 -6.66
CA PRO A 265 -5.46 4.71 -7.61
C PRO A 265 -5.30 3.23 -7.26
N LEU A 266 -5.18 2.40 -8.31
CA LEU A 266 -4.83 0.99 -8.24
C LEU A 266 -3.32 0.86 -8.44
N ILE A 267 -2.59 0.39 -7.45
CA ILE A 267 -1.12 0.33 -7.46
C ILE A 267 -0.64 -1.11 -7.52
N LEU A 268 -0.01 -1.50 -8.63
CA LEU A 268 0.66 -2.79 -8.77
C LEU A 268 1.81 -2.89 -7.76
N HIS A 269 1.84 -4.00 -7.02
CA HIS A 269 2.81 -4.28 -5.96
C HIS A 269 3.18 -5.76 -5.94
N GLY A 270 4.37 -6.10 -5.38
CA GLY A 270 4.76 -7.50 -5.18
C GLY A 270 5.12 -8.24 -6.47
N LEU A 271 5.74 -7.57 -7.45
CA LEU A 271 6.08 -8.14 -8.75
C LEU A 271 7.53 -7.78 -9.16
N THR A 272 8.08 -8.55 -10.10
CA THR A 272 9.31 -8.18 -10.79
C THR A 272 9.00 -7.30 -12.00
N GLU A 273 10.01 -6.60 -12.53
CA GLU A 273 9.81 -5.72 -13.70
C GLU A 273 9.33 -6.50 -14.94
N GLU A 274 9.82 -7.74 -15.13
CA GLU A 274 9.40 -8.61 -16.24
C GLU A 274 7.92 -9.03 -16.15
N GLN A 275 7.34 -9.01 -14.96
CA GLN A 275 5.94 -9.36 -14.74
C GLN A 275 4.98 -8.18 -15.00
N ILE A 276 5.49 -6.95 -15.10
CA ILE A 276 4.68 -5.74 -15.27
C ILE A 276 3.71 -5.85 -16.45
N PRO A 277 4.14 -6.19 -17.69
CA PRO A 277 3.23 -6.20 -18.83
C PRO A 277 2.05 -7.16 -18.66
N ALA A 278 2.30 -8.34 -18.09
CA ALA A 278 1.24 -9.33 -17.86
C ALA A 278 0.24 -8.86 -16.79
N SER A 279 0.73 -8.27 -15.69
CA SER A 279 -0.13 -7.75 -14.62
C SER A 279 -0.93 -6.53 -15.06
N VAL A 280 -0.36 -5.65 -15.90
CA VAL A 280 -1.09 -4.51 -16.50
C VAL A 280 -2.23 -5.00 -17.39
N SER A 281 -1.96 -5.96 -18.29
CA SER A 281 -2.98 -6.56 -19.16
C SER A 281 -4.10 -7.17 -18.34
N PHE A 282 -3.76 -7.98 -17.34
CA PHE A 282 -4.71 -8.61 -16.43
C PHE A 282 -5.61 -7.57 -15.73
N MET A 283 -5.04 -6.49 -15.20
CA MET A 283 -5.84 -5.46 -14.52
C MET A 283 -6.79 -4.75 -15.49
N HIS A 284 -6.34 -4.42 -16.70
CA HIS A 284 -7.21 -3.82 -17.71
C HIS A 284 -8.36 -4.74 -18.10
N GLU A 285 -8.12 -6.05 -18.27
CA GLU A 285 -9.15 -7.04 -18.55
C GLU A 285 -10.21 -7.05 -17.45
N ARG A 286 -9.80 -7.18 -16.17
CA ARG A 286 -10.73 -7.20 -15.01
C ARG A 286 -11.55 -5.91 -14.92
N ILE A 287 -10.93 -4.75 -15.09
CA ILE A 287 -11.64 -3.44 -15.06
C ILE A 287 -12.67 -3.35 -16.19
N ASN A 288 -12.31 -3.79 -17.40
CA ASN A 288 -13.20 -3.73 -18.57
C ASN A 288 -14.36 -4.71 -18.45
N GLU A 289 -14.16 -5.92 -17.94
CA GLU A 289 -15.22 -6.89 -17.70
C GLU A 289 -16.31 -6.32 -16.76
N ILE A 290 -15.89 -5.76 -15.62
CA ILE A 290 -16.83 -5.15 -14.66
C ILE A 290 -17.58 -3.96 -15.29
N ALA A 291 -16.90 -3.17 -16.14
CA ALA A 291 -17.54 -2.07 -16.85
C ALA A 291 -18.62 -2.55 -17.85
N THR A 292 -18.38 -3.69 -18.51
CA THR A 292 -19.31 -4.25 -19.49
C THR A 292 -20.53 -4.87 -18.83
N LEU A 293 -20.35 -5.63 -17.75
CA LEU A 293 -21.44 -6.24 -16.99
C LEU A 293 -22.46 -5.22 -16.48
N GLN A 294 -22.00 -4.05 -16.07
CA GLN A 294 -22.90 -3.02 -15.54
C GLN A 294 -23.68 -2.29 -16.64
N ARG A 295 -23.10 -2.13 -17.84
CA ARG A 295 -23.83 -1.56 -18.99
C ARG A 295 -24.98 -2.45 -19.44
N SER A 296 -24.78 -3.77 -19.38
CA SER A 296 -25.83 -4.75 -19.71
C SER A 296 -26.98 -4.69 -18.67
N GLN A 297 -26.68 -4.57 -17.38
CA GLN A 297 -27.71 -4.47 -16.33
C GLN A 297 -28.53 -3.17 -16.42
N THR A 298 -27.88 -2.03 -16.70
CA THR A 298 -28.60 -0.75 -16.90
C THR A 298 -29.45 -0.70 -18.17
N SER A 299 -29.17 -1.54 -19.18
CA SER A 299 -29.98 -1.62 -20.42
C SER A 299 -31.16 -2.60 -20.31
N GLU A 300 -31.19 -3.48 -19.30
CA GLU A 300 -32.32 -4.39 -19.03
C GLU A 300 -33.36 -3.77 -18.08
N ASP A 301 -32.98 -2.72 -17.34
CA ASP A 301 -33.85 -1.98 -16.43
C ASP A 301 -34.56 -0.77 -17.06
N LEU A 302 -34.37 -0.51 -18.37
CA LEU A 302 -35.00 0.54 -19.17
C LEU A 302 -35.98 -0.04 -20.21
#